data_c96bf71509881942ba8f1fb2cdb497b2
#
_entry.id   c96bf71509881942ba8f1fb2cdb497b2
#
_cell.length_a   1.000
_cell.length_b   1.000
_cell.length_c   1.000
_cell.angle_alpha   90.00
_cell.angle_beta   90.00
_cell.angle_gamma   90.00
#
_symmetry.space_group_name_H-M   'P 1'
#
loop_
_entity.id
_entity.type
_entity.pdbx_description
1 polymer ?
#
loop_
_entity_poly.entity_id
_entity_poly.type
_entity_poly.pdbx_seq_one_letter_code
_entity_poly.pdbx_strand_id
1 'polypeptide(L)' 'MTTTNNRSHVAVYSSASVVDTQLLCSLLAAEGIHAMATEVNEPLSGLSIATSEVLVWQEDEARARALIEESASRHHRQG' A
#
# COMPACT_ATOMS: atom_id res chain seq x y z
N MET A 1 -20.63 9.28 -21.38
CA MET A 1 -20.46 9.00 -20.84
C MET A 1 -19.76 8.76 -20.19
N THR A 2 -19.64 8.74 -19.85
CA THR A 2 -19.06 8.68 -19.17
C THR A 2 -18.52 7.99 -18.59
N THR A 3 -18.09 7.57 -18.50
CA THR A 3 -17.63 6.79 -17.98
C THR A 3 -17.05 6.85 -17.04
N THR A 4 -16.99 6.91 -16.62
CA THR A 4 -16.63 7.05 -15.62
C THR A 4 -15.89 6.22 -14.97
N ASN A 5 -15.10 6.06 -14.94
CA ASN A 5 -14.36 5.41 -14.36
C ASN A 5 -14.32 5.72 -13.03
N ASN A 6 -14.97 5.36 -12.26
CA ASN A 6 -14.94 5.63 -10.99
C ASN A 6 -13.95 4.86 -10.26
N ARG A 7 -12.80 4.67 -10.75
CA ARG A 7 -11.81 3.97 -10.03
C ARG A 7 -11.31 4.81 -8.91
N SER A 8 -11.15 4.29 -7.74
CA SER A 8 -10.63 4.99 -6.60
C SER A 8 -9.42 4.23 -6.11
N HIS A 9 -8.49 4.95 -5.51
CA HIS A 9 -7.34 4.34 -4.88
C HIS A 9 -7.66 4.14 -3.42
N VAL A 10 -7.23 3.02 -2.86
CA VAL A 10 -7.41 2.77 -1.44
C VAL A 10 -6.08 2.39 -0.85
N ALA A 11 -5.85 2.77 0.38
CA ALA A 11 -4.61 2.46 1.05
C ALA A 11 -4.72 1.05 1.63
N VAL A 12 -3.78 0.20 1.32
CA VAL A 12 -3.79 -1.17 1.84
C VAL A 12 -2.65 -1.41 2.81
N TYR A 13 -1.76 -0.47 2.97
CA TYR A 13 -0.63 -0.66 3.86
C TYR A 13 -0.01 0.70 4.17
N SER A 14 0.50 0.86 5.36
CA SER A 14 1.22 2.08 5.69
C SER A 14 2.39 1.73 6.59
N SER A 15 3.44 2.51 6.50
CA SER A 15 4.64 2.27 7.27
C SER A 15 5.41 3.56 7.39
N ALA A 16 6.21 3.66 8.42
CA ALA A 16 7.09 4.81 8.57
C ALA A 16 8.29 4.64 7.65
N SER A 17 8.48 3.49 7.06
CA SER A 17 9.63 3.23 6.23
C SER A 17 9.25 3.27 4.76
N VAL A 18 9.85 4.17 4.01
CA VAL A 18 9.59 4.27 2.59
C VAL A 18 10.10 3.02 1.87
N VAL A 19 11.17 2.44 2.39
CA VAL A 19 11.70 1.24 1.79
C VAL A 19 10.69 0.10 1.84
N ASP A 20 10.00 -0.03 2.97
CA ASP A 20 8.99 -1.07 3.09
C ASP A 20 7.87 -0.89 2.09
N THR A 21 7.40 0.33 1.91
CA THR A 21 6.30 0.56 0.99
C THR A 21 6.75 0.35 -0.44
N GLN A 22 7.99 0.70 -0.77
CA GLN A 22 8.47 0.50 -2.10
C GLN A 22 8.67 -0.98 -2.43
N LEU A 23 9.13 -1.73 -1.46
CA LEU A 23 9.27 -3.16 -1.65
C LEU A 23 7.91 -3.80 -1.87
N LEU A 24 6.93 -3.34 -1.12
CA LEU A 24 5.60 -3.88 -1.26
C LEU A 24 5.00 -3.52 -2.60
N CYS A 25 5.24 -2.31 -3.08
CA CYS A 25 4.75 -1.93 -4.38
C CYS A 25 5.36 -2.82 -5.46
N SER A 26 6.64 -3.17 -5.32
CA SER A 26 7.29 -4.02 -6.27
C SER A 26 6.69 -5.43 -6.24
N LEU A 27 6.40 -5.91 -5.04
CA LEU A 27 5.82 -7.22 -4.90
C LEU A 27 4.44 -7.26 -5.55
N LEU A 28 3.63 -6.24 -5.34
CA LEU A 28 2.30 -6.18 -5.91
C LEU A 28 2.38 -6.05 -7.43
N ALA A 29 3.32 -5.27 -7.91
CA ALA A 29 3.49 -5.10 -9.34
C ALA A 29 3.85 -6.43 -10.00
N ALA A 30 4.64 -7.24 -9.32
CA ALA A 30 5.01 -8.53 -9.85
C ALA A 30 3.80 -9.45 -9.99
N GLU A 31 2.76 -9.16 -9.22
CA GLU A 31 1.53 -9.95 -9.28
C GLU A 31 0.49 -9.29 -10.18
N GLY A 32 0.88 -8.29 -10.89
CA GLY A 32 -0.03 -7.63 -11.80
C GLY A 32 -0.91 -6.56 -11.19
N ILE A 33 -0.64 -6.15 -9.97
CA ILE A 33 -1.44 -5.13 -9.31
C ILE A 33 -0.71 -3.82 -9.39
N HIS A 34 -1.38 -2.81 -9.92
CA HIS A 34 -0.78 -1.49 -10.01
C HIS A 34 -0.82 -0.85 -8.63
N ALA A 35 0.32 -0.57 -8.06
CA ALA A 35 0.41 -0.01 -6.72
C ALA A 35 1.32 1.21 -6.74
N MET A 36 1.03 2.17 -5.89
CA MET A 36 1.88 3.33 -5.78
C MET A 36 2.08 3.70 -4.34
N ALA A 37 3.22 4.25 -4.03
CA ALA A 37 3.54 4.68 -2.70
C ALA A 37 3.38 6.19 -2.61
N THR A 38 2.79 6.66 -1.54
CA THR A 38 2.61 8.08 -1.36
C THR A 38 2.98 8.42 0.07
N GLU A 39 3.38 9.65 0.31
CA GLU A 39 3.74 10.07 1.63
C GLU A 39 2.67 10.92 2.22
N VAL A 40 2.39 10.73 3.48
CA VAL A 40 1.40 11.49 4.19
C VAL A 40 2.06 12.11 5.39
N ASN A 41 1.92 13.42 5.54
CA ASN A 41 2.44 14.10 6.68
C ASN A 41 1.30 14.54 7.54
N GLU A 42 1.30 14.13 8.80
CA GLU A 42 0.24 14.52 9.65
C GLU A 42 0.76 15.24 10.84
N PRO A 43 0.43 16.48 11.06
CA PRO A 43 0.87 17.23 12.21
C PRO A 43 0.08 16.77 13.42
N LEU A 44 0.73 16.34 14.47
CA LEU A 44 0.06 15.90 15.60
C LEU A 44 0.69 16.50 16.80
N SER A 45 0.01 17.30 17.53
CA SER A 45 0.48 17.92 18.74
C SER A 45 1.85 18.55 18.59
N GLY A 46 2.03 19.31 17.58
CA GLY A 46 3.28 19.97 17.36
C GLY A 46 4.34 19.11 16.73
N LEU A 47 4.04 17.87 16.50
CA LEU A 47 4.99 16.99 15.84
C LEU A 47 4.50 16.70 14.46
N SER A 48 5.43 16.45 13.57
CA SER A 48 5.06 16.13 12.23
C SER A 48 5.43 14.68 12.04
N ILE A 49 4.48 13.85 11.76
CA ILE A 49 4.71 12.44 11.55
C ILE A 49 4.53 12.12 10.09
N ALA A 50 5.58 11.59 9.49
CA ALA A 50 5.52 11.24 8.09
C ALA A 50 5.35 9.75 7.97
N THR A 51 4.38 9.31 7.20
CA THR A 51 4.20 7.89 6.93
C THR A 51 4.08 7.72 5.43
N SER A 52 4.40 6.53 4.97
CA SER A 52 4.29 6.21 3.58
C SER A 52 3.16 5.20 3.44
N GLU A 53 2.34 5.34 2.42
CA GLU A 53 1.21 4.43 2.23
C GLU A 53 1.27 3.80 0.86
N VAL A 54 0.81 2.58 0.76
CA VAL A 54 0.69 1.89 -0.52
C VAL A 54 -0.77 1.95 -0.93
N LEU A 55 -1.00 2.48 -2.12
CA LEU A 55 -2.35 2.61 -2.64
C LEU A 55 -2.52 1.70 -3.84
N VAL A 56 -3.68 1.08 -3.94
CA VAL A 56 -4.01 0.26 -5.10
C VAL A 56 -5.40 0.67 -5.56
N TRP A 57 -5.80 0.23 -6.74
CA TRP A 57 -7.15 0.47 -7.20
C TRP A 57 -8.10 -0.30 -6.32
N GLN A 58 -9.25 0.26 -6.07
CA GLN A 58 -10.23 -0.36 -5.21
C GLN A 58 -10.58 -1.76 -5.66
N GLU A 59 -10.62 -2.00 -6.93
CA GLU A 59 -10.97 -3.32 -7.43
C GLU A 59 -9.91 -4.35 -7.10
N ASP A 60 -8.68 -3.93 -6.78
CA ASP A 60 -7.62 -4.86 -6.44
C ASP A 60 -7.38 -4.94 -4.95
N GLU A 61 -8.20 -4.27 -4.18
CA GLU A 61 -7.96 -4.18 -2.73
C GLU A 61 -7.88 -5.55 -2.05
N ALA A 62 -8.84 -6.40 -2.30
CA ALA A 62 -8.88 -7.68 -1.62
C ALA A 62 -7.68 -8.53 -1.98
N ARG A 63 -7.31 -8.52 -3.25
CA ARG A 63 -6.19 -9.30 -3.70
C ARG A 63 -4.89 -8.75 -3.13
N ALA A 64 -4.76 -7.43 -3.10
CA ALA A 64 -3.57 -6.80 -2.56
C ALA A 64 -3.42 -7.12 -1.08
N ARG A 65 -4.52 -7.06 -0.34
CA ARG A 65 -4.44 -7.35 1.09
C ARG A 65 -4.06 -8.81 1.34
N ALA A 66 -4.55 -9.70 0.51
CA ALA A 66 -4.21 -11.11 0.65
C ALA A 66 -2.71 -11.34 0.40
N LEU A 67 -2.16 -10.65 -0.60
CA LEU A 67 -0.75 -10.80 -0.89
C LEU A 67 0.11 -10.20 0.22
N ILE A 68 -0.33 -9.10 0.80
CA ILE A 68 0.40 -8.47 1.88
C ILE A 68 0.41 -9.39 3.09
N GLU A 69 -0.72 -10.00 3.38
CA GLU A 69 -0.80 -10.90 4.48
C GLU A 69 0.06 -12.11 4.29
N GLU A 70 0.10 -12.60 3.10
CA GLU A 70 0.91 -13.75 2.79
C GLU A 70 2.39 -13.40 2.96
N SER A 71 2.79 -12.22 2.53
CA SER A 71 4.15 -11.78 2.67
C SER A 71 4.54 -11.63 4.14
N ALA A 72 3.66 -11.06 4.93
CA ALA A 72 3.92 -10.88 6.35
C ALA A 72 4.04 -12.23 7.06
N SER A 73 3.23 -13.18 6.64
CA SER A 73 3.24 -14.48 7.22
C SER A 73 4.55 -15.18 6.93
N ARG A 74 5.03 -15.04 5.71
CA ARG A 74 6.25 -15.64 5.36
C ARG A 74 7.40 -15.04 6.12
N HIS A 75 7.40 -13.75 6.32
CA HIS A 75 8.40 -13.10 7.04
C HIS A 75 8.41 -13.54 8.47
N HIS A 76 7.26 -13.78 9.02
CA HIS A 76 7.13 -14.15 10.35
C HIS A 76 7.69 -15.49 10.58
N ARG A 77 7.61 -16.35 9.63
CA ARG A 77 8.02 -17.64 9.77
C ARG A 77 9.46 -17.77 9.74
N GLN A 78 10.15 -16.90 9.36
CA GLN A 78 11.43 -16.96 9.22
C GLN A 78 12.06 -17.07 10.44
N GLY A 79 11.92 -17.12 11.14
CA GLY A 79 12.52 -17.26 12.22
C GLY A 79 13.43 -17.66 12.73
#